data_3c6babad96c1b4fab39d4fe49645df54
#
_entry.id   3c6babad96c1b4fab39d4fe49645df54
#
_cell.length_a   1.000
_cell.length_b   1.000
_cell.length_c   1.000
_cell.angle_alpha   90.00
_cell.angle_beta   90.00
_cell.angle_gamma   90.00
#
_symmetry.space_group_name_H-M   'P 1'
#
loop_
_entity.id
_entity.type
_entity.pdbx_description
1 polymer ?
#
loop_
_entity_poly.entity_id
_entity_poly.type
_entity_poly.pdbx_seq_one_letter_code
_entity_poly.pdbx_strand_id
1 'polypeptide(L)'
;MAKEIKFDQEARNAILQGVNILADVVKVTLGPKGRNVVLEKSFGYPTVTKDGVTVAKEIELEDHFQNMGAKMVKEVASKTSDTAGDGTTTATVLAQAIYREGSKVVAAGANPMDLKRGIDAAVEEVVKELKKLSKPVKEQKEISQVGTISANNDPTIGNIIAEAMNKVGKEGVITVEEAKAMETTLEVVEGMQFDRGYLSPYFVTDPEKMETVLEDPLLLLFEKKISNMKELLPILEQVAKTGATLLIIAEDVEGEALATLVVNKLRGTLKCAAVKAPGFGDRRKAMLEDIAVLTGGKAIFEDVGIKLEKMKLDDLGRAKKVVIDKDNTTIVEGKGQSSAIEGRIKQIRVQIEETTSDYDKEKLQERLAKLAGGVAVIKVGAATETEMKERKARVEDALNATRAAVEEGIVPGGGVAYLRCLPALKKIKMEGDRQTGVEIIQRALDEPIRQIAENAGQEGSVVAEKVKQGKGAFGFDAEKEEYTDMMEAGIIDPTKVVRLALRNAASVASLLITTEAVVAEKPKKEQGGPPMPPAY
;
A
#
# COMPACT_ATOMS: atom_id res chain seq x y z
N MET A 1 -15.26 4.56 32.16
CA MET A 1 -16.03 3.30 31.93
C MET A 1 -15.37 2.16 32.69
N ALA A 2 -16.14 1.21 33.24
CA ALA A 2 -15.59 0.04 33.89
C ALA A 2 -14.89 -0.86 32.86
N LYS A 3 -13.80 -1.49 33.28
CA LYS A 3 -13.04 -2.43 32.47
C LYS A 3 -13.32 -3.87 32.88
N GLU A 4 -13.25 -4.77 31.92
CA GLU A 4 -13.21 -6.21 32.11
C GLU A 4 -11.81 -6.71 31.76
N ILE A 5 -11.27 -7.62 32.55
CA ILE A 5 -9.88 -8.07 32.39
C ILE A 5 -9.89 -9.59 32.36
N LYS A 6 -9.21 -10.17 31.40
CA LYS A 6 -8.93 -11.60 31.30
C LYS A 6 -7.42 -11.81 31.35
N PHE A 7 -7.03 -12.92 31.97
CA PHE A 7 -5.63 -13.28 32.15
C PHE A 7 -5.35 -14.66 31.57
N ASP A 8 -4.08 -14.99 31.45
CA ASP A 8 -3.57 -16.32 31.17
C ASP A 8 -4.22 -17.00 29.95
N GLN A 9 -4.61 -18.23 30.10
CA GLN A 9 -5.18 -19.06 29.05
C GLN A 9 -6.54 -18.53 28.55
N GLU A 10 -7.34 -17.91 29.41
CA GLU A 10 -8.64 -17.36 29.02
C GLU A 10 -8.46 -16.19 28.05
N ALA A 11 -7.50 -15.32 28.35
CA ALA A 11 -7.13 -14.20 27.47
C ALA A 11 -6.61 -14.71 26.11
N ARG A 12 -5.66 -15.65 26.13
CA ARG A 12 -5.09 -16.25 24.93
C ARG A 12 -6.11 -16.96 24.05
N ASN A 13 -7.04 -17.70 24.66
CA ASN A 13 -8.10 -18.40 23.92
C ASN A 13 -9.06 -17.43 23.22
N ALA A 14 -9.46 -16.35 23.90
CA ALA A 14 -10.35 -15.36 23.32
C ALA A 14 -9.68 -14.64 22.12
N ILE A 15 -8.41 -14.24 22.27
CA ILE A 15 -7.63 -13.67 21.17
C ILE A 15 -7.53 -14.66 20.01
N LEU A 16 -7.19 -15.94 20.28
CA LEU A 16 -7.03 -16.97 19.25
C LEU A 16 -8.32 -17.21 18.46
N GLN A 17 -9.47 -17.17 19.12
CA GLN A 17 -10.75 -17.26 18.43
C GLN A 17 -10.95 -16.11 17.45
N GLY A 18 -10.67 -14.86 17.88
CA GLY A 18 -10.77 -13.70 17.00
C GLY A 18 -9.80 -13.74 15.81
N VAL A 19 -8.55 -14.15 16.06
CA VAL A 19 -7.54 -14.39 15.01
C VAL A 19 -8.04 -15.42 14.00
N ASN A 20 -8.59 -16.54 14.47
CA ASN A 20 -9.08 -17.61 13.60
C ASN A 20 -10.28 -17.15 12.78
N ILE A 21 -11.28 -16.50 13.40
CA ILE A 21 -12.48 -16.03 12.68
C ILE A 21 -12.07 -15.11 11.50
N LEU A 22 -11.21 -14.13 11.74
CA LEU A 22 -10.78 -13.23 10.69
C LEU A 22 -9.95 -13.97 9.61
N ALA A 23 -8.95 -14.75 10.04
CA ALA A 23 -8.05 -15.42 9.11
C ALA A 23 -8.79 -16.47 8.27
N ASP A 24 -9.76 -17.19 8.83
CA ASP A 24 -10.54 -18.22 8.13
C ASP A 24 -11.42 -17.62 7.01
N VAL A 25 -11.92 -16.39 7.19
CA VAL A 25 -12.65 -15.67 6.14
C VAL A 25 -11.69 -15.15 5.06
N VAL A 26 -10.52 -14.62 5.46
CA VAL A 26 -9.57 -14.03 4.52
C VAL A 26 -8.88 -15.11 3.67
N LYS A 27 -8.47 -16.24 4.27
CA LYS A 27 -7.67 -17.28 3.58
C LYS A 27 -8.38 -17.97 2.41
N VAL A 28 -9.72 -17.91 2.34
CA VAL A 28 -10.48 -18.49 1.21
C VAL A 28 -10.19 -17.77 -0.10
N THR A 29 -9.65 -16.56 -0.06
CA THR A 29 -9.31 -15.76 -1.23
C THR A 29 -7.94 -16.11 -1.82
N LEU A 30 -7.10 -16.89 -1.12
CA LEU A 30 -5.71 -17.14 -1.48
C LEU A 30 -5.56 -18.03 -2.71
N GLY A 31 -4.69 -17.62 -3.63
CA GLY A 31 -4.28 -18.39 -4.79
C GLY A 31 -5.24 -18.32 -5.99
N PRO A 32 -4.90 -18.98 -7.12
CA PRO A 32 -5.64 -18.84 -8.38
C PRO A 32 -7.09 -19.37 -8.27
N LYS A 33 -7.31 -20.41 -7.46
CA LYS A 33 -8.65 -20.97 -7.17
C LYS A 33 -9.27 -20.39 -5.89
N GLY A 34 -8.72 -19.29 -5.35
CA GLY A 34 -9.33 -18.53 -4.26
C GLY A 34 -10.72 -18.01 -4.66
N ARG A 35 -11.60 -17.88 -3.68
CA ARG A 35 -13.02 -17.52 -3.86
C ARG A 35 -13.30 -16.11 -3.42
N ASN A 36 -14.35 -15.53 -3.98
CA ASN A 36 -14.84 -14.21 -3.56
C ASN A 36 -15.50 -14.28 -2.18
N VAL A 37 -15.37 -13.19 -1.44
CA VAL A 37 -16.13 -12.90 -0.22
C VAL A 37 -17.14 -11.80 -0.54
N VAL A 38 -18.37 -11.96 -0.05
CA VAL A 38 -19.42 -10.95 -0.18
C VAL A 38 -19.51 -10.18 1.13
N LEU A 39 -19.39 -8.87 1.06
CA LEU A 39 -19.39 -7.96 2.21
C LEU A 39 -20.66 -7.12 2.17
N GLU A 40 -21.43 -7.12 3.27
CA GLU A 40 -22.56 -6.24 3.45
C GLU A 40 -22.09 -4.79 3.60
N LYS A 41 -22.81 -3.85 3.01
CA LYS A 41 -22.59 -2.42 3.22
C LYS A 41 -23.81 -1.81 3.88
N SER A 42 -23.59 -0.90 4.82
CA SER A 42 -24.67 -0.18 5.52
C SER A 42 -25.58 0.60 4.54
N PHE A 43 -25.04 1.01 3.39
CA PHE A 43 -25.77 1.68 2.31
C PHE A 43 -25.26 1.18 0.96
N GLY A 44 -26.16 0.94 0.00
CA GLY A 44 -25.82 0.50 -1.34
C GLY A 44 -25.83 -1.02 -1.52
N TYR A 45 -25.15 -1.48 -2.57
CA TYR A 45 -25.05 -2.91 -2.90
C TYR A 45 -23.92 -3.58 -2.12
N PRO A 46 -24.04 -4.89 -1.80
CA PRO A 46 -22.93 -5.66 -1.24
C PRO A 46 -21.68 -5.58 -2.13
N THR A 47 -20.53 -5.53 -1.51
CA THR A 47 -19.23 -5.59 -2.22
C THR A 47 -18.81 -7.03 -2.37
N VAL A 48 -18.39 -7.41 -3.57
CA VAL A 48 -17.81 -8.74 -3.86
C VAL A 48 -16.33 -8.55 -4.14
N THR A 49 -15.46 -9.21 -3.40
CA THR A 49 -14.00 -9.02 -3.51
C THR A 49 -13.23 -10.30 -3.22
N LYS A 50 -12.01 -10.39 -3.79
CA LYS A 50 -10.97 -11.37 -3.42
C LYS A 50 -9.82 -10.70 -2.66
N ASP A 51 -9.80 -9.38 -2.54
CA ASP A 51 -8.74 -8.69 -1.83
C ASP A 51 -8.82 -8.95 -0.32
N GLY A 52 -7.73 -9.52 0.22
CA GLY A 52 -7.65 -9.91 1.62
C GLY A 52 -7.69 -8.76 2.60
N VAL A 53 -7.14 -7.59 2.26
CA VAL A 53 -7.16 -6.42 3.15
C VAL A 53 -8.55 -5.81 3.22
N THR A 54 -9.27 -5.73 2.11
CA THR A 54 -10.66 -5.26 2.07
C THR A 54 -11.56 -6.16 2.92
N VAL A 55 -11.41 -7.49 2.78
CA VAL A 55 -12.14 -8.46 3.63
C VAL A 55 -11.79 -8.26 5.10
N ALA A 56 -10.51 -8.16 5.43
CA ALA A 56 -10.06 -8.02 6.82
C ALA A 56 -10.59 -6.73 7.48
N LYS A 57 -10.64 -5.62 6.74
CA LYS A 57 -11.12 -4.31 7.25
C LYS A 57 -12.58 -4.32 7.67
N GLU A 58 -13.43 -5.10 7.03
CA GLU A 58 -14.88 -5.16 7.31
C GLU A 58 -15.23 -6.07 8.50
N ILE A 59 -14.31 -6.94 8.97
CA ILE A 59 -14.61 -7.87 10.06
C ILE A 59 -14.55 -7.16 11.39
N GLU A 60 -15.69 -7.10 12.10
CA GLU A 60 -15.83 -6.72 13.50
C GLU A 60 -16.63 -7.77 14.24
N LEU A 61 -16.20 -8.09 15.47
CA LEU A 61 -16.80 -9.13 16.30
C LEU A 61 -17.48 -8.50 17.52
N GLU A 62 -18.63 -9.05 17.94
CA GLU A 62 -19.38 -8.57 19.10
C GLU A 62 -18.59 -8.75 20.40
N ASP A 63 -17.91 -9.88 20.57
CA ASP A 63 -17.07 -10.12 21.75
C ASP A 63 -15.82 -9.23 21.68
N HIS A 64 -15.69 -8.31 22.64
CA HIS A 64 -14.59 -7.36 22.67
C HIS A 64 -13.20 -8.00 22.73
N PHE A 65 -13.05 -9.15 23.41
CA PHE A 65 -11.77 -9.84 23.52
C PHE A 65 -11.40 -10.56 22.22
N GLN A 66 -12.37 -11.23 21.59
CA GLN A 66 -12.17 -11.82 20.27
C GLN A 66 -11.88 -10.73 19.22
N ASN A 67 -12.60 -9.61 19.29
CA ASN A 67 -12.40 -8.49 18.38
C ASN A 67 -11.00 -7.87 18.49
N MET A 68 -10.36 -7.89 19.68
CA MET A 68 -8.96 -7.50 19.81
C MET A 68 -8.04 -8.42 18.99
N GLY A 69 -8.25 -9.74 19.03
CA GLY A 69 -7.51 -10.70 18.23
C GLY A 69 -7.69 -10.46 16.73
N ALA A 70 -8.92 -10.24 16.30
CA ALA A 70 -9.25 -9.88 14.91
C ALA A 70 -8.56 -8.57 14.51
N LYS A 71 -8.63 -7.51 15.33
CA LYS A 71 -7.99 -6.21 15.05
C LYS A 71 -6.48 -6.30 14.92
N MET A 72 -5.81 -7.16 15.70
CA MET A 72 -4.36 -7.36 15.56
C MET A 72 -3.98 -8.01 14.22
N VAL A 73 -4.77 -8.97 13.74
CA VAL A 73 -4.53 -9.56 12.40
C VAL A 73 -4.94 -8.60 11.28
N LYS A 74 -5.99 -7.80 11.48
CA LYS A 74 -6.35 -6.69 10.57
C LYS A 74 -5.16 -5.73 10.38
N GLU A 75 -4.43 -5.41 11.47
CA GLU A 75 -3.22 -4.58 11.41
C GLU A 75 -2.12 -5.22 10.55
N VAL A 76 -1.94 -6.56 10.63
CA VAL A 76 -0.99 -7.28 9.76
C VAL A 76 -1.33 -7.09 8.29
N ALA A 77 -2.59 -7.29 7.92
CA ALA A 77 -3.06 -7.14 6.54
C ALA A 77 -2.89 -5.69 6.06
N SER A 78 -3.34 -4.70 6.86
CA SER A 78 -3.24 -3.28 6.53
C SER A 78 -1.79 -2.84 6.35
N LYS A 79 -0.90 -3.18 7.29
CA LYS A 79 0.52 -2.80 7.19
C LYS A 79 1.23 -3.46 6.01
N THR A 80 0.83 -4.67 5.63
CA THR A 80 1.38 -5.36 4.46
C THR A 80 0.91 -4.67 3.18
N SER A 81 -0.36 -4.31 3.09
CA SER A 81 -0.91 -3.47 2.01
C SER A 81 -0.15 -2.15 1.88
N ASP A 82 0.01 -1.40 2.98
CA ASP A 82 0.66 -0.08 2.99
C ASP A 82 2.12 -0.10 2.53
N THR A 83 2.85 -1.19 2.81
CA THR A 83 4.30 -1.27 2.58
C THR A 83 4.70 -2.06 1.33
N ALA A 84 3.89 -3.03 0.93
CA ALA A 84 4.15 -3.89 -0.23
C ALA A 84 3.06 -3.81 -1.30
N GLY A 85 1.87 -3.35 -0.94
CA GLY A 85 0.71 -3.24 -1.83
C GLY A 85 0.08 -4.56 -2.23
N ASP A 86 0.62 -5.70 -1.76
CA ASP A 86 0.16 -7.07 -2.04
C ASP A 86 0.59 -8.00 -0.90
N GLY A 87 0.17 -9.29 -0.94
CA GLY A 87 0.55 -10.33 0.03
C GLY A 87 -0.23 -10.28 1.34
N THR A 88 -1.31 -9.53 1.42
CA THR A 88 -2.14 -9.34 2.63
C THR A 88 -2.75 -10.64 3.15
N THR A 89 -3.25 -11.48 2.25
CA THR A 89 -3.80 -12.79 2.59
C THR A 89 -2.71 -13.75 3.09
N THR A 90 -1.55 -13.78 2.44
CA THR A 90 -0.39 -14.59 2.87
C THR A 90 0.08 -14.16 4.27
N ALA A 91 0.16 -12.86 4.54
CA ALA A 91 0.53 -12.33 5.85
C ALA A 91 -0.47 -12.73 6.93
N THR A 92 -1.77 -12.72 6.63
CA THR A 92 -2.85 -13.15 7.52
C THR A 92 -2.75 -14.63 7.85
N VAL A 93 -2.52 -15.49 6.85
CA VAL A 93 -2.33 -16.95 7.03
C VAL A 93 -1.10 -17.24 7.89
N LEU A 94 0.00 -16.57 7.64
CA LEU A 94 1.22 -16.72 8.45
C LEU A 94 1.02 -16.24 9.90
N ALA A 95 0.34 -15.11 10.11
CA ALA A 95 0.05 -14.62 11.46
C ALA A 95 -0.81 -15.60 12.26
N GLN A 96 -1.86 -16.15 11.64
CA GLN A 96 -2.68 -17.21 12.25
C GLN A 96 -1.83 -18.42 12.61
N ALA A 97 -1.00 -18.92 11.69
CA ALA A 97 -0.17 -20.10 11.90
C ALA A 97 0.83 -19.90 13.03
N ILE A 98 1.56 -18.78 13.04
CA ILE A 98 2.56 -18.46 14.07
C ILE A 98 1.89 -18.35 15.44
N TYR A 99 0.76 -17.63 15.52
CA TYR A 99 0.07 -17.44 16.79
C TYR A 99 -0.57 -18.73 17.30
N ARG A 100 -1.18 -19.53 16.42
CA ARG A 100 -1.77 -20.83 16.76
C ARG A 100 -0.72 -21.81 17.32
N GLU A 101 0.42 -21.94 16.68
CA GLU A 101 1.50 -22.81 17.14
C GLU A 101 2.15 -22.27 18.43
N GLY A 102 2.38 -20.95 18.49
CA GLY A 102 2.94 -20.31 19.70
C GLY A 102 2.04 -20.46 20.93
N SER A 103 0.74 -20.25 20.78
CA SER A 103 -0.23 -20.38 21.88
C SER A 103 -0.29 -21.80 22.46
N LYS A 104 -0.17 -22.84 21.60
CA LYS A 104 -0.09 -24.24 22.05
C LYS A 104 1.11 -24.49 22.96
N VAL A 105 2.27 -23.94 22.57
CA VAL A 105 3.53 -24.16 23.29
C VAL A 105 3.56 -23.36 24.60
N VAL A 106 3.03 -22.13 24.60
CA VAL A 106 2.87 -21.33 25.83
C VAL A 106 1.93 -22.04 26.83
N ALA A 107 0.82 -22.59 26.34
CA ALA A 107 -0.09 -23.38 27.19
C ALA A 107 0.58 -24.64 27.77
N ALA A 108 1.60 -25.17 27.11
CA ALA A 108 2.43 -26.26 27.59
C ALA A 108 3.55 -25.82 28.55
N GLY A 109 3.66 -24.52 28.88
CA GLY A 109 4.59 -23.96 29.87
C GLY A 109 5.88 -23.36 29.32
N ALA A 110 6.02 -23.19 28.01
CA ALA A 110 7.19 -22.54 27.44
C ALA A 110 7.22 -21.03 27.76
N ASN A 111 8.43 -20.48 27.89
CA ASN A 111 8.63 -19.05 28.15
C ASN A 111 8.32 -18.21 26.88
N PRO A 112 7.28 -17.35 26.91
CA PRO A 112 6.87 -16.58 25.74
C PRO A 112 7.95 -15.64 25.20
N MET A 113 8.79 -15.09 26.08
CA MET A 113 9.86 -14.16 25.70
C MET A 113 11.02 -14.88 24.97
N ASP A 114 11.33 -16.11 25.36
CA ASP A 114 12.34 -16.92 24.67
C ASP A 114 11.78 -17.47 23.35
N LEU A 115 10.50 -17.85 23.29
CA LEU A 115 9.83 -18.16 22.03
C LEU A 115 9.94 -16.99 21.05
N LYS A 116 9.62 -15.77 21.50
CA LYS A 116 9.74 -14.56 20.66
C LYS A 116 11.16 -14.39 20.12
N ARG A 117 12.19 -14.54 20.95
CA ARG A 117 13.61 -14.43 20.50
C ARG A 117 13.95 -15.47 19.42
N GLY A 118 13.43 -16.68 19.56
CA GLY A 118 13.59 -17.74 18.57
C GLY A 118 12.87 -17.43 17.25
N ILE A 119 11.63 -16.92 17.34
CA ILE A 119 10.84 -16.46 16.18
C ILE A 119 11.58 -15.34 15.44
N ASP A 120 12.04 -14.31 16.17
CA ASP A 120 12.73 -13.16 15.57
C ASP A 120 14.00 -13.62 14.82
N ALA A 121 14.81 -14.49 15.43
CA ALA A 121 16.02 -15.03 14.79
C ALA A 121 15.71 -15.88 13.55
N ALA A 122 14.64 -16.70 13.59
CA ALA A 122 14.23 -17.49 12.45
C ALA A 122 13.77 -16.60 11.28
N VAL A 123 12.97 -15.56 11.57
CA VAL A 123 12.50 -14.61 10.55
C VAL A 123 13.66 -13.88 9.89
N GLU A 124 14.65 -13.42 10.67
CA GLU A 124 15.85 -12.79 10.11
C GLU A 124 16.61 -13.72 9.16
N GLU A 125 16.73 -14.99 9.50
CA GLU A 125 17.40 -15.96 8.63
C GLU A 125 16.59 -16.25 7.36
N VAL A 126 15.27 -16.40 7.46
CA VAL A 126 14.40 -16.54 6.26
C VAL A 126 14.54 -15.32 5.35
N VAL A 127 14.57 -14.11 5.91
CA VAL A 127 14.76 -12.88 5.12
C VAL A 127 16.09 -12.88 4.38
N LYS A 128 17.17 -13.35 5.03
CA LYS A 128 18.49 -13.50 4.36
C LYS A 128 18.47 -14.52 3.23
N GLU A 129 17.80 -15.65 3.45
CA GLU A 129 17.69 -16.70 2.43
C GLU A 129 16.81 -16.26 1.25
N LEU A 130 15.68 -15.58 1.50
CA LEU A 130 14.85 -14.99 0.45
C LEU A 130 15.64 -14.03 -0.44
N LYS A 131 16.50 -13.18 0.15
CA LYS A 131 17.38 -12.29 -0.62
C LYS A 131 18.38 -13.05 -1.49
N LYS A 132 18.90 -14.21 -1.03
CA LYS A 132 19.79 -15.06 -1.84
C LYS A 132 19.05 -15.78 -2.97
N LEU A 133 17.79 -16.15 -2.75
CA LEU A 133 16.94 -16.79 -3.76
C LEU A 133 16.44 -15.79 -4.81
N SER A 134 16.38 -14.51 -4.46
CA SER A 134 15.85 -13.45 -5.31
C SER A 134 16.66 -13.30 -6.59
N LYS A 135 15.93 -13.19 -7.72
CA LYS A 135 16.47 -12.87 -9.04
C LYS A 135 15.99 -11.46 -9.43
N PRO A 136 16.89 -10.57 -9.89
CA PRO A 136 16.49 -9.24 -10.33
C PRO A 136 15.61 -9.32 -11.60
N VAL A 137 14.56 -8.53 -11.65
CA VAL A 137 13.70 -8.39 -12.83
C VAL A 137 14.41 -7.54 -13.89
N LYS A 138 14.64 -8.12 -15.07
CA LYS A 138 15.35 -7.48 -16.18
C LYS A 138 14.50 -7.32 -17.43
N GLU A 139 13.62 -8.25 -17.70
CA GLU A 139 12.86 -8.35 -18.93
C GLU A 139 11.41 -7.91 -18.75
N GLN A 140 10.84 -7.33 -19.80
CA GLN A 140 9.43 -6.94 -19.84
C GLN A 140 8.49 -8.14 -19.63
N LYS A 141 8.91 -9.33 -20.07
CA LYS A 141 8.18 -10.57 -19.88
C LYS A 141 8.01 -10.91 -18.39
N GLU A 142 9.07 -10.76 -17.59
CA GLU A 142 9.02 -11.00 -16.14
C GLU A 142 8.08 -10.02 -15.45
N ILE A 143 8.10 -8.75 -15.86
CA ILE A 143 7.17 -7.70 -15.38
C ILE A 143 5.73 -8.10 -15.67
N SER A 144 5.43 -8.51 -16.92
CA SER A 144 4.10 -8.97 -17.31
C SER A 144 3.66 -10.20 -16.53
N GLN A 145 4.56 -11.15 -16.25
CA GLN A 145 4.26 -12.35 -15.46
C GLN A 145 3.89 -12.01 -14.01
N VAL A 146 4.67 -11.13 -13.34
CA VAL A 146 4.33 -10.65 -11.99
C VAL A 146 2.94 -9.98 -11.97
N GLY A 147 2.70 -9.07 -12.91
CA GLY A 147 1.42 -8.38 -13.01
C GLY A 147 0.26 -9.35 -13.29
N THR A 148 0.48 -10.37 -14.11
CA THR A 148 -0.51 -11.42 -14.41
C THR A 148 -0.87 -12.22 -13.15
N ILE A 149 0.13 -12.69 -12.41
CA ILE A 149 -0.09 -13.50 -11.20
C ILE A 149 -0.83 -12.68 -10.13
N SER A 150 -0.38 -11.48 -9.85
CA SER A 150 -1.03 -10.59 -8.86
C SER A 150 -2.43 -10.15 -9.30
N ALA A 151 -2.69 -10.11 -10.61
CA ALA A 151 -4.02 -9.86 -11.18
C ALA A 151 -4.92 -11.11 -11.26
N ASN A 152 -4.71 -12.14 -10.44
CA ASN A 152 -5.46 -13.41 -10.49
C ASN A 152 -5.40 -14.12 -11.85
N ASN A 153 -4.21 -14.22 -12.43
CA ASN A 153 -3.93 -14.81 -13.73
C ASN A 153 -4.58 -14.09 -14.93
N ASP A 154 -4.81 -12.77 -14.83
CA ASP A 154 -5.28 -11.97 -15.96
C ASP A 154 -4.09 -11.42 -16.78
N PRO A 155 -3.74 -12.03 -17.95
CA PRO A 155 -2.62 -11.57 -18.74
C PRO A 155 -2.85 -10.20 -19.38
N THR A 156 -4.11 -9.77 -19.51
CA THR A 156 -4.43 -8.45 -20.07
C THR A 156 -3.93 -7.35 -19.13
N ILE A 157 -4.16 -7.52 -17.83
CA ILE A 157 -3.68 -6.60 -16.80
C ILE A 157 -2.15 -6.63 -16.73
N GLY A 158 -1.54 -7.83 -16.70
CA GLY A 158 -0.08 -7.96 -16.67
C GLY A 158 0.61 -7.28 -17.86
N ASN A 159 0.08 -7.45 -19.05
CA ASN A 159 0.64 -6.83 -20.27
C ASN A 159 0.51 -5.31 -20.26
N ILE A 160 -0.64 -4.77 -19.83
CA ILE A 160 -0.87 -3.32 -19.80
C ILE A 160 0.07 -2.64 -18.79
N ILE A 161 0.32 -3.28 -17.64
CA ILE A 161 1.27 -2.78 -16.62
C ILE A 161 2.70 -2.82 -17.17
N ALA A 162 3.11 -3.91 -17.82
CA ALA A 162 4.43 -4.02 -18.43
C ALA A 162 4.64 -2.98 -19.54
N GLU A 163 3.61 -2.71 -20.37
CA GLU A 163 3.64 -1.65 -21.37
C GLU A 163 3.74 -0.26 -20.71
N ALA A 164 2.96 -0.01 -19.66
CA ALA A 164 3.02 1.25 -18.92
C ALA A 164 4.43 1.49 -18.35
N MET A 165 5.01 0.50 -17.68
CA MET A 165 6.38 0.59 -17.13
C MET A 165 7.45 0.78 -18.22
N ASN A 166 7.26 0.20 -19.39
CA ASN A 166 8.18 0.40 -20.51
C ASN A 166 8.11 1.82 -21.05
N LYS A 167 6.92 2.43 -21.09
CA LYS A 167 6.72 3.81 -21.60
C LYS A 167 7.27 4.87 -20.66
N VAL A 168 7.03 4.73 -19.35
CA VAL A 168 7.45 5.75 -18.36
C VAL A 168 8.77 5.42 -17.67
N GLY A 169 9.32 4.22 -17.87
CA GLY A 169 10.54 3.75 -17.22
C GLY A 169 10.31 3.20 -15.81
N LYS A 170 11.37 2.68 -15.19
CA LYS A 170 11.31 2.02 -13.87
C LYS A 170 10.92 2.98 -12.74
N GLU A 171 11.35 4.23 -12.85
CA GLU A 171 11.06 5.32 -11.91
C GLU A 171 9.80 6.11 -12.28
N GLY A 172 9.15 5.73 -13.38
CA GLY A 172 8.00 6.44 -13.92
C GLY A 172 6.73 6.22 -13.08
N VAL A 173 5.86 7.19 -13.12
CA VAL A 173 4.60 7.18 -12.38
C VAL A 173 3.52 6.51 -13.19
N ILE A 174 2.82 5.57 -12.59
CA ILE A 174 1.64 4.91 -13.17
C ILE A 174 0.48 5.10 -12.21
N THR A 175 -0.63 5.64 -12.71
CA THR A 175 -1.89 5.82 -11.96
C THR A 175 -2.99 4.97 -12.57
N VAL A 176 -3.98 4.60 -11.76
CA VAL A 176 -5.13 3.82 -12.18
C VAL A 176 -6.39 4.66 -11.99
N GLU A 177 -7.17 4.81 -13.06
CA GLU A 177 -8.39 5.60 -13.06
C GLU A 177 -9.58 4.78 -13.58
N GLU A 178 -10.78 5.21 -13.23
CA GLU A 178 -12.01 4.63 -13.76
C GLU A 178 -12.31 5.21 -15.14
N ALA A 179 -12.58 4.33 -16.11
CA ALA A 179 -13.03 4.74 -17.44
C ALA A 179 -14.57 4.76 -17.53
N LYS A 180 -15.09 5.62 -18.39
CA LYS A 180 -16.50 5.56 -18.78
C LYS A 180 -16.76 4.52 -19.89
N ALA A 181 -15.68 4.00 -20.49
CA ALA A 181 -15.72 2.97 -21.53
C ALA A 181 -15.68 1.57 -20.91
N MET A 182 -16.08 0.55 -21.69
CA MET A 182 -16.00 -0.85 -21.25
C MET A 182 -14.58 -1.43 -21.34
N GLU A 183 -13.73 -0.86 -22.17
CA GLU A 183 -12.36 -1.31 -22.41
C GLU A 183 -11.37 -0.62 -21.48
N THR A 184 -10.37 -1.38 -21.03
CA THR A 184 -9.23 -0.84 -20.28
C THR A 184 -8.20 -0.31 -21.28
N THR A 185 -7.76 0.95 -21.10
CA THR A 185 -6.81 1.62 -21.99
C THR A 185 -5.62 2.18 -21.22
N LEU A 186 -4.50 2.35 -21.92
CA LEU A 186 -3.28 2.98 -21.41
C LEU A 186 -3.01 4.28 -22.16
N GLU A 187 -2.93 5.38 -21.42
CA GLU A 187 -2.52 6.68 -21.95
C GLU A 187 -1.26 7.15 -21.20
N VAL A 188 -0.37 7.86 -21.92
CA VAL A 188 0.74 8.56 -21.27
C VAL A 188 0.48 10.04 -21.41
N VAL A 189 0.45 10.73 -20.28
CA VAL A 189 0.15 12.16 -20.18
C VAL A 189 1.31 12.91 -19.53
N GLU A 190 1.37 14.20 -19.75
CA GLU A 190 2.32 15.08 -19.08
C GLU A 190 1.99 15.13 -17.57
N GLY A 191 3.00 14.92 -16.74
CA GLY A 191 2.80 14.87 -15.29
C GLY A 191 4.09 14.54 -14.56
N MET A 192 4.06 14.63 -13.24
CA MET A 192 5.20 14.27 -12.39
C MET A 192 4.75 13.89 -10.97
N GLN A 193 5.60 13.14 -10.29
CA GLN A 193 5.45 12.84 -8.86
C GLN A 193 6.67 13.35 -8.09
N PHE A 194 6.41 13.81 -6.86
CA PHE A 194 7.47 14.15 -5.90
C PHE A 194 7.12 13.67 -4.49
N ASP A 195 8.16 13.42 -3.71
CA ASP A 195 8.13 12.82 -2.38
C ASP A 195 7.73 13.83 -1.28
N ARG A 196 6.51 14.31 -1.32
CA ARG A 196 5.87 15.13 -0.27
C ARG A 196 4.38 14.82 -0.24
N GLY A 197 3.89 14.41 0.92
CA GLY A 197 2.48 14.19 1.16
C GLY A 197 1.75 15.40 1.72
N TYR A 198 0.47 15.22 2.05
CA TYR A 198 -0.36 16.29 2.61
C TYR A 198 0.14 16.74 3.99
N LEU A 199 0.02 18.05 4.27
CA LEU A 199 0.44 18.63 5.55
C LEU A 199 -0.51 18.31 6.71
N SER A 200 -1.72 17.86 6.41
CA SER A 200 -2.71 17.52 7.42
C SER A 200 -3.61 16.39 6.92
N PRO A 201 -3.88 15.35 7.74
CA PRO A 201 -4.85 14.31 7.42
C PRO A 201 -6.27 14.84 7.16
N TYR A 202 -6.58 16.03 7.66
CA TYR A 202 -7.87 16.67 7.40
C TYR A 202 -8.07 17.11 5.94
N PHE A 203 -7.03 17.11 5.12
CA PHE A 203 -7.15 17.32 3.67
C PHE A 203 -7.64 16.08 2.92
N VAL A 204 -7.60 14.90 3.50
CA VAL A 204 -8.03 13.64 2.90
C VAL A 204 -9.47 13.75 2.36
N THR A 205 -9.66 13.29 1.13
CA THR A 205 -10.96 13.23 0.44
C THR A 205 -11.46 11.80 0.24
N ASP A 206 -10.52 10.84 0.22
CA ASP A 206 -10.78 9.40 0.18
C ASP A 206 -10.24 8.75 1.46
N PRO A 207 -11.09 8.54 2.49
CA PRO A 207 -10.64 7.95 3.75
C PRO A 207 -10.23 6.47 3.65
N GLU A 208 -10.73 5.74 2.65
CA GLU A 208 -10.39 4.32 2.48
C GLU A 208 -8.94 4.15 2.04
N LYS A 209 -8.47 5.02 1.15
CA LYS A 209 -7.08 5.05 0.66
C LYS A 209 -6.19 6.03 1.42
N MET A 210 -6.74 6.85 2.30
CA MET A 210 -6.04 7.96 2.97
C MET A 210 -5.40 8.91 1.95
N GLU A 211 -6.11 9.21 0.86
CA GLU A 211 -5.66 10.08 -0.23
C GLU A 211 -6.49 11.37 -0.31
N THR A 212 -5.83 12.41 -0.80
CA THR A 212 -6.47 13.66 -1.21
C THR A 212 -6.49 13.72 -2.72
N VAL A 213 -7.67 13.60 -3.32
CA VAL A 213 -7.85 13.71 -4.77
C VAL A 213 -8.45 15.07 -5.09
N LEU A 214 -7.76 15.84 -5.92
CA LEU A 214 -8.16 17.18 -6.38
C LEU A 214 -8.39 17.12 -7.89
N GLU A 215 -9.62 17.38 -8.32
CA GLU A 215 -9.99 17.47 -9.72
C GLU A 215 -9.91 18.92 -10.20
N ASP A 216 -9.33 19.14 -11.38
CA ASP A 216 -9.10 20.44 -12.01
C ASP A 216 -8.51 21.52 -11.07
N PRO A 217 -7.48 21.18 -10.25
CA PRO A 217 -6.97 22.11 -9.26
C PRO A 217 -6.17 23.27 -9.88
N LEU A 218 -6.27 24.41 -9.21
CA LEU A 218 -5.31 25.51 -9.33
C LEU A 218 -4.12 25.22 -8.40
N LEU A 219 -2.89 25.47 -8.86
CA LEU A 219 -1.67 25.22 -8.09
C LEU A 219 -0.97 26.53 -7.75
N LEU A 220 -0.85 26.84 -6.46
CA LEU A 220 -0.06 27.94 -5.96
C LEU A 220 1.34 27.44 -5.60
N LEU A 221 2.38 27.97 -6.26
CA LEU A 221 3.78 27.56 -6.10
C LEU A 221 4.57 28.67 -5.41
N PHE A 222 5.03 28.44 -4.19
CA PHE A 222 5.72 29.44 -3.39
C PHE A 222 7.01 28.91 -2.76
N GLU A 223 8.11 29.66 -2.83
CA GLU A 223 9.41 29.17 -2.36
C GLU A 223 9.58 29.16 -0.84
N LYS A 224 8.86 30.02 -0.11
CA LYS A 224 9.01 30.21 1.34
C LYS A 224 7.87 29.58 2.13
N LYS A 225 7.99 29.69 3.45
CA LYS A 225 6.95 29.28 4.39
C LYS A 225 5.77 30.24 4.38
N ILE A 226 4.58 29.69 4.55
CA ILE A 226 3.34 30.45 4.71
C ILE A 226 2.82 30.19 6.13
N SER A 227 2.97 31.16 7.00
CA SER A 227 2.47 31.10 8.38
C SER A 227 1.37 32.14 8.64
N ASN A 228 1.39 33.28 7.90
CA ASN A 228 0.48 34.38 8.06
C ASN A 228 -0.68 34.29 7.05
N MET A 229 -1.89 34.24 7.58
CA MET A 229 -3.11 34.16 6.77
C MET A 229 -3.33 35.39 5.89
N LYS A 230 -2.88 36.57 6.30
CA LYS A 230 -3.07 37.83 5.56
C LYS A 230 -2.45 37.79 4.17
N GLU A 231 -1.32 37.08 4.01
CA GLU A 231 -0.63 36.96 2.72
C GLU A 231 -1.40 36.08 1.72
N LEU A 232 -2.11 35.07 2.23
CA LEU A 232 -2.94 34.16 1.43
C LEU A 232 -4.32 34.70 1.12
N LEU A 233 -4.87 35.57 1.98
CA LEU A 233 -6.27 35.96 1.92
C LEU A 233 -6.72 36.48 0.55
N PRO A 234 -5.95 37.33 -0.16
CA PRO A 234 -6.38 37.86 -1.47
C PRO A 234 -6.58 36.76 -2.52
N ILE A 235 -5.71 35.74 -2.55
CA ILE A 235 -5.82 34.64 -3.52
C ILE A 235 -6.92 33.65 -3.10
N LEU A 236 -7.07 33.36 -1.81
CA LEU A 236 -8.13 32.49 -1.32
C LEU A 236 -9.53 33.05 -1.59
N GLU A 237 -9.73 34.36 -1.45
CA GLU A 237 -11.00 35.01 -1.79
C GLU A 237 -11.31 34.89 -3.29
N GLN A 238 -10.30 35.03 -4.16
CA GLN A 238 -10.47 34.85 -5.58
C GLN A 238 -10.85 33.38 -5.92
N VAL A 239 -10.15 32.42 -5.34
CA VAL A 239 -10.43 30.99 -5.51
C VAL A 239 -11.81 30.63 -4.99
N ALA A 240 -12.18 31.08 -3.79
CA ALA A 240 -13.48 30.83 -3.19
C ALA A 240 -14.63 31.36 -4.06
N LYS A 241 -14.49 32.55 -4.68
CA LYS A 241 -15.50 33.11 -5.60
C LYS A 241 -15.73 32.27 -6.85
N THR A 242 -14.69 31.57 -7.33
CA THR A 242 -14.81 30.70 -8.51
C THR A 242 -15.29 29.29 -8.15
N GLY A 243 -15.24 28.90 -6.87
CA GLY A 243 -15.50 27.52 -6.43
C GLY A 243 -14.45 26.50 -6.87
N ALA A 244 -13.29 26.98 -7.36
CA ALA A 244 -12.21 26.12 -7.83
C ALA A 244 -11.51 25.41 -6.66
N THR A 245 -10.88 24.28 -7.00
CA THR A 245 -10.04 23.52 -6.07
C THR A 245 -8.63 24.13 -6.04
N LEU A 246 -8.00 24.26 -4.88
CA LEU A 246 -6.68 24.85 -4.71
C LEU A 246 -5.70 23.85 -4.08
N LEU A 247 -4.55 23.68 -4.71
CA LEU A 247 -3.37 23.06 -4.10
C LEU A 247 -2.32 24.11 -3.82
N ILE A 248 -1.83 24.16 -2.60
CA ILE A 248 -0.72 25.02 -2.19
C ILE A 248 0.54 24.17 -2.07
N ILE A 249 1.58 24.51 -2.83
CA ILE A 249 2.91 23.90 -2.76
C ILE A 249 3.89 25.00 -2.29
N ALA A 250 4.31 24.90 -1.04
CA ALA A 250 5.19 25.90 -0.41
C ALA A 250 6.31 25.20 0.38
N GLU A 251 7.34 25.95 0.80
CA GLU A 251 8.36 25.39 1.69
C GLU A 251 7.73 24.70 2.91
N ASP A 252 6.76 25.37 3.52
CA ASP A 252 5.88 24.84 4.56
C ASP A 252 4.62 25.68 4.63
N VAL A 253 3.53 25.11 5.15
CA VAL A 253 2.34 25.86 5.53
C VAL A 253 2.05 25.50 6.98
N GLU A 254 2.15 26.49 7.88
CA GLU A 254 2.11 26.25 9.32
C GLU A 254 1.25 27.29 10.06
N GLY A 255 1.04 27.08 11.34
CA GLY A 255 0.38 28.04 12.22
C GLY A 255 -1.04 28.41 11.82
N GLU A 256 -1.34 29.72 11.80
CA GLU A 256 -2.65 30.27 11.49
C GLU A 256 -3.09 29.92 10.06
N ALA A 257 -2.17 29.94 9.10
CA ALA A 257 -2.47 29.64 7.70
C ALA A 257 -2.98 28.21 7.54
N LEU A 258 -2.26 27.22 8.09
CA LEU A 258 -2.69 25.82 8.01
C LEU A 258 -4.02 25.58 8.72
N ALA A 259 -4.18 26.13 9.93
CA ALA A 259 -5.40 25.96 10.71
C ALA A 259 -6.62 26.53 9.96
N THR A 260 -6.47 27.69 9.32
CA THR A 260 -7.54 28.32 8.55
C THR A 260 -7.90 27.52 7.29
N LEU A 261 -6.92 27.00 6.57
CA LEU A 261 -7.17 26.12 5.41
C LEU A 261 -7.95 24.87 5.81
N VAL A 262 -7.54 24.21 6.89
CA VAL A 262 -8.21 23.01 7.42
C VAL A 262 -9.66 23.33 7.84
N VAL A 263 -9.88 24.42 8.59
CA VAL A 263 -11.24 24.80 9.04
C VAL A 263 -12.15 25.12 7.85
N ASN A 264 -11.67 25.86 6.85
CA ASN A 264 -12.47 26.20 5.67
C ASN A 264 -12.76 24.97 4.79
N LYS A 265 -11.81 24.02 4.68
CA LYS A 265 -12.03 22.75 4.00
C LYS A 265 -13.09 21.92 4.72
N LEU A 266 -13.02 21.78 6.05
CA LEU A 266 -14.00 21.04 6.85
C LEU A 266 -15.40 21.66 6.79
N ARG A 267 -15.48 23.00 6.71
CA ARG A 267 -16.74 23.73 6.51
C ARG A 267 -17.29 23.65 5.08
N GLY A 268 -16.52 23.10 4.13
CA GLY A 268 -16.91 23.05 2.72
C GLY A 268 -16.88 24.40 1.99
N THR A 269 -16.35 25.46 2.62
CA THR A 269 -16.23 26.79 2.03
C THR A 269 -15.08 26.92 1.05
N LEU A 270 -14.05 26.07 1.19
CA LEU A 270 -12.90 26.03 0.30
C LEU A 270 -12.49 24.57 0.05
N LYS A 271 -12.36 24.19 -1.22
CA LYS A 271 -11.77 22.91 -1.61
C LYS A 271 -10.27 23.11 -1.74
N CYS A 272 -9.49 22.67 -0.76
CA CYS A 272 -8.05 22.90 -0.77
C CYS A 272 -7.25 21.78 -0.12
N ALA A 273 -5.97 21.72 -0.49
CA ALA A 273 -4.94 20.97 0.20
C ALA A 273 -3.61 21.76 0.19
N ALA A 274 -2.70 21.38 1.06
CA ALA A 274 -1.37 21.95 1.13
C ALA A 274 -0.32 20.86 1.30
N VAL A 275 0.80 20.99 0.58
CA VAL A 275 1.95 20.09 0.61
C VAL A 275 3.24 20.90 0.70
N LYS A 276 4.31 20.25 1.20
CA LYS A 276 5.64 20.84 1.15
C LYS A 276 6.22 20.79 -0.26
N ALA A 277 6.92 21.85 -0.65
CA ALA A 277 7.68 21.86 -1.89
C ALA A 277 8.84 20.83 -1.83
N PRO A 278 9.11 20.11 -2.94
CA PRO A 278 10.21 19.16 -2.99
C PRO A 278 11.57 19.85 -2.98
N GLY A 279 12.58 19.18 -2.41
CA GLY A 279 13.96 19.69 -2.35
C GLY A 279 14.20 20.76 -1.28
N PHE A 280 15.43 21.27 -1.26
CA PHE A 280 15.89 22.31 -0.33
C PHE A 280 16.74 23.34 -1.07
N GLY A 281 16.72 24.60 -0.62
CA GLY A 281 17.53 25.68 -1.20
C GLY A 281 17.29 25.85 -2.71
N ASP A 282 18.37 25.96 -3.48
CA ASP A 282 18.28 26.17 -4.95
C ASP A 282 17.61 25.00 -5.69
N ARG A 283 17.71 23.78 -5.15
CA ARG A 283 16.99 22.64 -5.71
C ARG A 283 15.48 22.78 -5.58
N ARG A 284 15.00 23.34 -4.45
CA ARG A 284 13.57 23.62 -4.28
C ARG A 284 13.10 24.63 -5.33
N LYS A 285 13.88 25.70 -5.56
CA LYS A 285 13.58 26.69 -6.60
C LYS A 285 13.47 26.01 -7.97
N ALA A 286 14.46 25.21 -8.33
CA ALA A 286 14.49 24.49 -9.59
C ALA A 286 13.31 23.51 -9.76
N MET A 287 12.92 22.78 -8.70
CA MET A 287 11.77 21.88 -8.71
C MET A 287 10.44 22.64 -8.82
N LEU A 288 10.29 23.76 -8.12
CA LEU A 288 9.11 24.63 -8.26
C LEU A 288 8.98 25.20 -9.68
N GLU A 289 10.09 25.57 -10.32
CA GLU A 289 10.10 25.96 -11.73
C GLU A 289 9.68 24.81 -12.65
N ASP A 290 10.16 23.59 -12.41
CA ASP A 290 9.76 22.41 -13.20
C ASP A 290 8.25 22.17 -13.09
N ILE A 291 7.68 22.30 -11.86
CA ILE A 291 6.23 22.21 -11.63
C ILE A 291 5.49 23.37 -12.31
N ALA A 292 6.03 24.58 -12.26
CA ALA A 292 5.42 25.76 -12.91
C ALA A 292 5.33 25.55 -14.42
N VAL A 293 6.42 25.08 -15.07
CA VAL A 293 6.45 24.80 -16.50
C VAL A 293 5.45 23.68 -16.84
N LEU A 294 5.42 22.60 -16.04
CA LEU A 294 4.50 21.49 -16.24
C LEU A 294 3.02 21.90 -16.15
N THR A 295 2.70 22.84 -15.26
CA THR A 295 1.31 23.22 -14.97
C THR A 295 0.90 24.54 -15.64
N GLY A 296 1.81 25.19 -16.33
CA GLY A 296 1.59 26.47 -17.00
C GLY A 296 1.40 27.65 -16.04
N GLY A 297 1.83 27.52 -14.78
CA GLY A 297 1.78 28.56 -13.76
C GLY A 297 3.10 29.30 -13.59
N LYS A 298 3.18 30.10 -12.52
CA LYS A 298 4.38 30.82 -12.10
C LYS A 298 4.81 30.37 -10.72
N ALA A 299 6.08 30.03 -10.56
CA ALA A 299 6.68 29.87 -9.23
C ALA A 299 7.03 31.24 -8.66
N ILE A 300 6.65 31.48 -7.41
CA ILE A 300 6.84 32.76 -6.75
C ILE A 300 8.12 32.70 -5.94
N PHE A 301 9.08 33.52 -6.33
CA PHE A 301 10.34 33.72 -5.64
C PHE A 301 10.40 35.18 -5.17
N GLU A 302 10.64 35.39 -3.89
CA GLU A 302 10.75 36.76 -3.35
C GLU A 302 11.96 37.53 -3.93
N ASP A 303 13.02 36.83 -4.31
CA ASP A 303 14.20 37.44 -4.94
C ASP A 303 13.84 38.17 -6.25
N VAL A 304 12.73 37.80 -6.90
CA VAL A 304 12.22 38.45 -8.10
C VAL A 304 11.23 39.58 -7.77
N GLY A 305 10.98 39.84 -6.49
CA GLY A 305 10.11 40.93 -6.03
C GLY A 305 8.61 40.68 -6.16
N ILE A 306 8.20 39.44 -6.46
CA ILE A 306 6.79 39.07 -6.53
C ILE A 306 6.31 38.68 -5.12
N LYS A 307 5.33 39.40 -4.60
CA LYS A 307 4.70 39.12 -3.30
C LYS A 307 3.46 38.25 -3.50
N LEU A 308 3.24 37.30 -2.57
CA LEU A 308 2.09 36.41 -2.54
C LEU A 308 0.74 37.16 -2.61
N GLU A 309 0.64 38.30 -1.94
CA GLU A 309 -0.55 39.15 -1.91
C GLU A 309 -0.98 39.70 -3.28
N LYS A 310 -0.05 39.76 -4.25
CA LYS A 310 -0.29 40.33 -5.60
C LYS A 310 -0.65 39.28 -6.65
N MET A 311 -0.74 38.02 -6.24
CA MET A 311 -1.03 36.91 -7.15
C MET A 311 -2.45 36.98 -7.70
N LYS A 312 -2.60 36.59 -8.96
CA LYS A 312 -3.87 36.47 -9.67
C LYS A 312 -4.13 35.01 -10.02
N LEU A 313 -5.38 34.67 -10.32
CA LEU A 313 -5.75 33.31 -10.74
C LEU A 313 -5.01 32.84 -12.01
N ASP A 314 -4.65 33.77 -12.90
CA ASP A 314 -3.91 33.48 -14.13
C ASP A 314 -2.43 33.15 -13.91
N ASP A 315 -1.89 33.46 -12.74
CA ASP A 315 -0.52 33.11 -12.35
C ASP A 315 -0.43 31.70 -11.74
N LEU A 316 -1.58 31.12 -11.37
CA LEU A 316 -1.63 29.79 -10.79
C LEU A 316 -1.46 28.70 -11.86
N GLY A 317 -0.71 27.65 -11.52
CA GLY A 317 -0.64 26.46 -12.35
C GLY A 317 -2.00 25.74 -12.41
N ARG A 318 -2.16 24.86 -13.41
CA ARG A 318 -3.37 24.04 -13.59
C ARG A 318 -2.99 22.61 -13.94
N ALA A 319 -3.76 21.67 -13.45
CA ALA A 319 -3.66 20.27 -13.85
C ALA A 319 -5.08 19.70 -13.96
N LYS A 320 -5.24 18.57 -14.62
CA LYS A 320 -6.52 17.86 -14.65
C LYS A 320 -6.80 17.18 -13.32
N LYS A 321 -5.77 16.61 -12.70
CA LYS A 321 -5.91 15.91 -11.43
C LYS A 321 -4.62 15.98 -10.61
N VAL A 322 -4.77 16.06 -9.30
CA VAL A 322 -3.65 15.84 -8.36
C VAL A 322 -4.09 14.82 -7.32
N VAL A 323 -3.23 13.83 -7.07
CA VAL A 323 -3.40 12.82 -6.03
C VAL A 323 -2.29 12.99 -5.00
N ILE A 324 -2.66 13.10 -3.73
CA ILE A 324 -1.73 13.30 -2.62
C ILE A 324 -1.99 12.21 -1.59
N ASP A 325 -1.00 11.39 -1.33
CA ASP A 325 -0.97 10.46 -0.21
C ASP A 325 -0.16 11.03 0.97
N LYS A 326 0.14 10.23 1.99
CA LYS A 326 0.92 10.66 3.15
C LYS A 326 2.39 10.98 2.81
N ASP A 327 2.91 10.44 1.73
CA ASP A 327 4.34 10.48 1.37
C ASP A 327 4.60 11.21 0.04
N ASN A 328 3.64 11.21 -0.89
CA ASN A 328 3.83 11.66 -2.26
C ASN A 328 2.72 12.61 -2.76
N THR A 329 3.07 13.42 -3.74
CA THR A 329 2.14 14.22 -4.55
C THR A 329 2.35 13.92 -6.02
N THR A 330 1.29 13.48 -6.71
CA THR A 330 1.29 13.16 -8.14
C THR A 330 0.43 14.15 -8.90
N ILE A 331 1.03 14.89 -9.83
CA ILE A 331 0.35 15.79 -10.76
C ILE A 331 0.12 15.03 -12.07
N VAL A 332 -1.14 14.92 -12.49
CA VAL A 332 -1.54 14.21 -13.69
C VAL A 332 -2.11 15.20 -14.69
N GLU A 333 -1.64 15.16 -15.93
CA GLU A 333 -2.08 16.01 -17.03
C GLU A 333 -1.99 17.52 -16.68
N GLY A 334 -0.74 17.98 -16.43
CA GLY A 334 -0.45 19.40 -16.27
C GLY A 334 -0.82 20.19 -17.52
N LYS A 335 -1.31 21.42 -17.35
CA LYS A 335 -1.79 22.26 -18.45
C LYS A 335 -0.70 23.20 -19.01
N GLY A 336 0.59 22.89 -18.74
CA GLY A 336 1.71 23.59 -19.36
C GLY A 336 1.78 23.35 -20.87
N GLN A 337 2.46 24.24 -21.56
CA GLN A 337 2.68 24.07 -23.01
C GLN A 337 3.77 23.00 -23.24
N SER A 338 3.51 22.00 -24.07
CA SER A 338 4.47 20.92 -24.38
C SER A 338 5.81 21.44 -24.89
N SER A 339 5.80 22.53 -25.68
CA SER A 339 7.03 23.19 -26.12
C SER A 339 7.88 23.79 -25.00
N ALA A 340 7.23 24.30 -23.94
CA ALA A 340 7.91 24.81 -22.75
C ALA A 340 8.52 23.66 -21.92
N ILE A 341 7.77 22.56 -21.78
CA ILE A 341 8.23 21.35 -21.09
C ILE A 341 9.44 20.74 -21.82
N GLU A 342 9.37 20.59 -23.14
CA GLU A 342 10.51 20.13 -23.95
C GLU A 342 11.73 21.06 -23.85
N GLY A 343 11.51 22.38 -23.85
CA GLY A 343 12.54 23.36 -23.62
C GLY A 343 13.22 23.17 -22.27
N ARG A 344 12.43 22.93 -21.21
CA ARG A 344 12.95 22.67 -19.86
C ARG A 344 13.74 21.37 -19.78
N ILE A 345 13.26 20.31 -20.41
CA ILE A 345 13.97 19.02 -20.53
C ILE A 345 15.33 19.21 -21.21
N LYS A 346 15.41 20.00 -22.31
CA LYS A 346 16.67 20.32 -22.99
C LYS A 346 17.63 21.07 -22.08
N GLN A 347 17.15 22.07 -21.32
CA GLN A 347 17.97 22.81 -20.36
C GLN A 347 18.59 21.87 -19.29
N ILE A 348 17.78 20.96 -18.71
CA ILE A 348 18.28 20.01 -17.71
C ILE A 348 19.34 19.07 -18.33
N ARG A 349 19.15 18.63 -19.56
CA ARG A 349 20.15 17.79 -20.27
C ARG A 349 21.48 18.51 -20.44
N VAL A 350 21.47 19.77 -20.85
CA VAL A 350 22.69 20.59 -20.95
C VAL A 350 23.37 20.72 -19.58
N GLN A 351 22.59 20.98 -18.51
CA GLN A 351 23.16 21.03 -17.14
C GLN A 351 23.81 19.72 -16.71
N ILE A 352 23.26 18.55 -17.13
CA ILE A 352 23.85 17.23 -16.85
C ILE A 352 25.20 17.07 -17.57
N GLU A 353 25.34 17.61 -18.78
CA GLU A 353 26.59 17.55 -19.56
C GLU A 353 27.64 18.51 -19.03
N GLU A 354 27.24 19.67 -18.54
CA GLU A 354 28.16 20.73 -18.05
C GLU A 354 28.64 20.51 -16.61
N THR A 355 27.86 19.80 -15.78
CA THR A 355 28.24 19.58 -14.37
C THR A 355 29.41 18.62 -14.22
N THR A 356 30.37 19.00 -13.36
CA THR A 356 31.53 18.18 -12.98
C THR A 356 31.31 17.39 -11.70
N SER A 357 30.21 17.65 -10.99
CA SER A 357 29.85 17.00 -9.71
C SER A 357 29.00 15.77 -10.00
N ASP A 358 29.49 14.58 -9.62
CA ASP A 358 28.73 13.34 -9.76
C ASP A 358 27.41 13.38 -8.98
N TYR A 359 27.40 14.01 -7.82
CA TYR A 359 26.20 14.19 -7.01
C TYR A 359 25.16 15.11 -7.68
N ASP A 360 25.59 16.25 -8.25
CA ASP A 360 24.68 17.14 -8.96
C ASP A 360 24.19 16.51 -10.25
N LYS A 361 25.02 15.74 -10.92
CA LYS A 361 24.65 14.97 -12.10
C LYS A 361 23.54 13.96 -11.77
N GLU A 362 23.68 13.20 -10.69
CA GLU A 362 22.64 12.28 -10.22
C GLU A 362 21.32 13.00 -9.95
N LYS A 363 21.36 14.13 -9.24
CA LYS A 363 20.14 14.91 -8.92
C LYS A 363 19.50 15.59 -10.13
N LEU A 364 20.27 15.99 -11.11
CA LEU A 364 19.75 16.49 -12.40
C LEU A 364 19.13 15.35 -13.20
N GLN A 365 19.70 14.14 -13.18
CA GLN A 365 19.13 12.96 -13.82
C GLN A 365 17.79 12.56 -13.19
N GLU A 366 17.67 12.60 -11.84
CA GLU A 366 16.40 12.39 -11.14
C GLU A 366 15.33 13.39 -11.59
N ARG A 367 15.66 14.69 -11.66
CA ARG A 367 14.75 15.73 -12.14
C ARG A 367 14.33 15.50 -13.59
N LEU A 368 15.28 15.16 -14.45
CA LEU A 368 15.02 14.84 -15.86
C LEU A 368 14.04 13.67 -15.98
N ALA A 369 14.27 12.59 -15.22
CA ALA A 369 13.42 11.42 -15.24
C ALA A 369 11.97 11.75 -14.81
N LYS A 370 11.82 12.56 -13.75
CA LYS A 370 10.51 13.00 -13.24
C LYS A 370 9.74 13.87 -14.24
N LEU A 371 10.41 14.74 -14.98
CA LEU A 371 9.77 15.65 -15.93
C LEU A 371 9.55 15.00 -17.32
N ALA A 372 10.51 14.22 -17.80
CA ALA A 372 10.48 13.62 -19.13
C ALA A 372 9.68 12.31 -19.19
N GLY A 373 9.55 11.59 -18.08
CA GLY A 373 8.86 10.30 -18.02
C GLY A 373 7.33 10.42 -18.14
N GLY A 374 6.76 11.55 -17.76
CA GLY A 374 5.31 11.72 -17.70
C GLY A 374 4.64 10.83 -16.68
N VAL A 375 3.33 10.67 -16.82
CA VAL A 375 2.50 9.76 -16.02
C VAL A 375 1.75 8.83 -16.95
N ALA A 376 1.91 7.51 -16.75
CA ALA A 376 1.07 6.53 -17.42
C ALA A 376 -0.26 6.39 -16.65
N VAL A 377 -1.37 6.57 -17.35
CA VAL A 377 -2.72 6.46 -16.77
C VAL A 377 -3.37 5.20 -17.33
N ILE A 378 -3.59 4.20 -16.48
CA ILE A 378 -4.37 3.01 -16.81
C ILE A 378 -5.83 3.32 -16.51
N LYS A 379 -6.65 3.49 -17.54
CA LYS A 379 -8.09 3.73 -17.43
C LYS A 379 -8.81 2.40 -17.47
N VAL A 380 -9.33 1.98 -16.34
CA VAL A 380 -9.98 0.67 -16.18
C VAL A 380 -11.43 0.77 -16.62
N GLY A 381 -11.83 -0.08 -17.56
CA GLY A 381 -13.18 -0.19 -18.07
C GLY A 381 -13.92 -1.42 -17.53
N ALA A 382 -15.24 -1.30 -17.32
CA ALA A 382 -16.12 -2.41 -16.98
C ALA A 382 -17.60 -2.10 -17.32
N ALA A 383 -18.43 -3.16 -17.31
CA ALA A 383 -19.86 -3.01 -17.64
C ALA A 383 -20.68 -2.45 -16.46
N THR A 384 -20.27 -2.69 -15.22
CA THR A 384 -20.96 -2.26 -14.00
C THR A 384 -20.02 -1.56 -13.05
N GLU A 385 -20.55 -0.72 -12.16
CA GLU A 385 -19.75 -0.02 -11.14
C GLU A 385 -19.07 -0.99 -10.17
N THR A 386 -19.74 -2.06 -9.79
CA THR A 386 -19.18 -3.09 -8.91
C THR A 386 -17.98 -3.81 -9.56
N GLU A 387 -18.12 -4.20 -10.84
CA GLU A 387 -17.04 -4.80 -11.61
C GLU A 387 -15.89 -3.81 -11.82
N MET A 388 -16.20 -2.54 -12.06
CA MET A 388 -15.21 -1.46 -12.22
C MET A 388 -14.33 -1.34 -10.99
N LYS A 389 -14.93 -1.26 -9.80
CA LYS A 389 -14.19 -1.14 -8.53
C LYS A 389 -13.32 -2.37 -8.25
N GLU A 390 -13.86 -3.57 -8.51
CA GLU A 390 -13.09 -4.82 -8.35
C GLU A 390 -11.91 -4.87 -9.31
N ARG A 391 -12.13 -4.57 -10.60
CA ARG A 391 -11.08 -4.60 -11.62
C ARG A 391 -10.01 -3.54 -11.37
N LYS A 392 -10.40 -2.35 -10.90
CA LYS A 392 -9.48 -1.28 -10.53
C LYS A 392 -8.59 -1.70 -9.36
N ALA A 393 -9.15 -2.25 -8.29
CA ALA A 393 -8.38 -2.76 -7.15
C ALA A 393 -7.38 -3.83 -7.60
N ARG A 394 -7.78 -4.75 -8.46
CA ARG A 394 -6.91 -5.80 -9.02
C ARG A 394 -5.76 -5.23 -9.85
N VAL A 395 -6.00 -4.17 -10.63
CA VAL A 395 -4.93 -3.47 -11.38
C VAL A 395 -3.98 -2.75 -10.44
N GLU A 396 -4.49 -2.11 -9.38
CA GLU A 396 -3.68 -1.44 -8.36
C GLU A 396 -2.78 -2.44 -7.61
N ASP A 397 -3.30 -3.59 -7.19
CA ASP A 397 -2.53 -4.67 -6.55
C ASP A 397 -1.44 -5.20 -7.48
N ALA A 398 -1.78 -5.48 -8.74
CA ALA A 398 -0.82 -5.96 -9.73
C ALA A 398 0.28 -4.92 -10.03
N LEU A 399 -0.05 -3.63 -10.04
CA LEU A 399 0.92 -2.55 -10.19
C LEU A 399 1.88 -2.48 -9.00
N ASN A 400 1.36 -2.58 -7.77
CA ASN A 400 2.16 -2.56 -6.55
C ASN A 400 3.09 -3.77 -6.46
N ALA A 401 2.58 -4.97 -6.77
CA ALA A 401 3.40 -6.20 -6.85
C ALA A 401 4.52 -6.07 -7.89
N THR A 402 4.21 -5.49 -9.05
CA THR A 402 5.19 -5.27 -10.11
C THR A 402 6.29 -4.28 -9.70
N ARG A 403 5.93 -3.19 -9.02
CA ARG A 403 6.91 -2.26 -8.44
C ARG A 403 7.79 -2.95 -7.40
N ALA A 404 7.19 -3.72 -6.48
CA ALA A 404 7.92 -4.49 -5.48
C ALA A 404 8.90 -5.50 -6.11
N ALA A 405 8.54 -6.11 -7.25
CA ALA A 405 9.40 -7.02 -7.99
C ALA A 405 10.58 -6.30 -8.66
N VAL A 406 10.36 -5.10 -9.20
CA VAL A 406 11.44 -4.27 -9.78
C VAL A 406 12.43 -3.82 -8.70
N GLU A 407 11.94 -3.51 -7.49
CA GLU A 407 12.77 -3.06 -6.36
C GLU A 407 13.66 -4.16 -5.77
N GLU A 408 13.09 -5.33 -5.45
CA GLU A 408 13.80 -6.38 -4.70
C GLU A 408 13.95 -7.70 -5.47
N GLY A 409 13.50 -7.77 -6.73
CA GLY A 409 13.53 -8.99 -7.53
C GLY A 409 12.36 -9.93 -7.23
N ILE A 410 12.47 -11.13 -7.80
CA ILE A 410 11.43 -12.17 -7.79
C ILE A 410 11.97 -13.49 -7.23
N VAL A 411 11.05 -14.27 -6.64
CA VAL A 411 11.29 -15.62 -6.14
C VAL A 411 10.25 -16.58 -6.70
N PRO A 412 10.44 -17.92 -6.63
CA PRO A 412 9.39 -18.87 -6.98
C PRO A 412 8.13 -18.65 -6.16
N GLY A 413 6.99 -18.50 -6.83
CA GLY A 413 5.70 -18.19 -6.21
C GLY A 413 5.01 -19.40 -5.59
N GLY A 414 3.72 -19.21 -5.23
CA GLY A 414 2.89 -20.29 -4.69
C GLY A 414 3.35 -20.85 -3.34
N GLY A 415 4.08 -20.04 -2.53
CA GLY A 415 4.63 -20.45 -1.23
C GLY A 415 5.93 -21.25 -1.31
N VAL A 416 6.44 -21.56 -2.51
CA VAL A 416 7.66 -22.37 -2.71
C VAL A 416 8.88 -21.69 -2.09
N ALA A 417 9.02 -20.37 -2.24
CA ALA A 417 10.16 -19.63 -1.69
C ALA A 417 10.32 -19.85 -0.18
N TYR A 418 9.24 -19.89 0.59
CA TYR A 418 9.29 -20.17 2.02
C TYR A 418 9.82 -21.59 2.30
N LEU A 419 9.37 -22.59 1.55
CA LEU A 419 9.83 -23.96 1.73
C LEU A 419 11.33 -24.12 1.42
N ARG A 420 11.86 -23.32 0.49
CA ARG A 420 13.30 -23.30 0.15
C ARG A 420 14.16 -22.68 1.25
N CYS A 421 13.56 -21.92 2.17
CA CYS A 421 14.26 -21.37 3.34
C CYS A 421 14.37 -22.38 4.51
N LEU A 422 13.56 -23.44 4.54
CA LEU A 422 13.55 -24.43 5.64
C LEU A 422 14.92 -25.07 5.94
N PRO A 423 15.75 -25.42 4.94
CA PRO A 423 17.08 -25.97 5.20
C PRO A 423 18.01 -25.02 5.97
N ALA A 424 17.85 -23.70 5.81
CA ALA A 424 18.63 -22.72 6.56
C ALA A 424 18.18 -22.67 8.03
N LEU A 425 16.88 -22.72 8.29
CA LEU A 425 16.34 -22.76 9.65
C LEU A 425 16.75 -24.02 10.42
N LYS A 426 16.90 -25.17 9.75
CA LYS A 426 17.41 -26.42 10.36
C LYS A 426 18.86 -26.32 10.85
N LYS A 427 19.62 -25.34 10.36
CA LYS A 427 21.01 -25.08 10.79
C LYS A 427 21.08 -24.20 12.06
N ILE A 428 20.00 -23.48 12.38
CA ILE A 428 19.93 -22.66 13.59
C ILE A 428 19.84 -23.64 14.79
N LYS A 429 20.76 -23.48 15.72
CA LYS A 429 20.75 -24.22 16.99
C LYS A 429 20.66 -23.22 18.12
N MET A 430 19.61 -23.29 18.89
CA MET A 430 19.35 -22.50 20.07
C MET A 430 19.03 -23.42 21.27
N GLU A 431 19.07 -22.88 22.48
CA GLU A 431 18.77 -23.64 23.69
C GLU A 431 17.32 -23.43 24.12
N GLY A 432 16.68 -24.49 24.63
CA GLY A 432 15.36 -24.46 25.24
C GLY A 432 14.27 -23.87 24.35
N ASP A 433 13.45 -22.99 24.94
CA ASP A 433 12.27 -22.42 24.27
C ASP A 433 12.59 -21.52 23.07
N ARG A 434 13.82 -21.04 22.95
CA ARG A 434 14.28 -20.33 21.76
C ARG A 434 14.32 -21.24 20.54
N GLN A 435 14.76 -22.49 20.71
CA GLN A 435 14.72 -23.48 19.63
C GLN A 435 13.28 -23.78 19.21
N THR A 436 12.37 -23.89 20.17
CA THR A 436 10.95 -24.04 19.92
C THR A 436 10.37 -22.86 19.11
N GLY A 437 10.83 -21.63 19.40
CA GLY A 437 10.48 -20.44 18.60
C GLY A 437 10.88 -20.57 17.12
N VAL A 438 12.06 -21.13 16.83
CA VAL A 438 12.50 -21.43 15.45
C VAL A 438 11.59 -22.50 14.81
N GLU A 439 11.21 -23.52 15.55
CA GLU A 439 10.32 -24.60 15.05
C GLU A 439 8.91 -24.09 14.74
N ILE A 440 8.40 -23.11 15.48
CA ILE A 440 7.12 -22.45 15.17
C ILE A 440 7.18 -21.84 13.78
N ILE A 441 8.24 -21.10 13.43
CA ILE A 441 8.39 -20.53 12.10
C ILE A 441 8.55 -21.63 11.04
N GLN A 442 9.32 -22.68 11.30
CA GLN A 442 9.45 -23.81 10.37
C GLN A 442 8.10 -24.41 9.99
N ARG A 443 7.18 -24.55 10.95
CA ARG A 443 5.83 -25.05 10.70
C ARG A 443 4.96 -24.03 9.98
N ALA A 444 5.04 -22.77 10.36
CA ALA A 444 4.23 -21.70 9.77
C ALA A 444 4.54 -21.46 8.28
N LEU A 445 5.80 -21.67 7.85
CA LEU A 445 6.19 -21.50 6.44
C LEU A 445 5.53 -22.49 5.48
N ASP A 446 4.93 -23.56 5.97
CA ASP A 446 4.18 -24.52 5.15
C ASP A 446 2.75 -24.02 4.82
N GLU A 447 2.18 -23.17 5.67
CA GLU A 447 0.75 -22.83 5.59
C GLU A 447 0.35 -22.13 4.29
N PRO A 448 1.13 -21.20 3.70
CA PRO A 448 0.73 -20.58 2.44
C PRO A 448 0.50 -21.57 1.30
N ILE A 449 1.43 -22.49 1.06
CA ILE A 449 1.26 -23.50 -0.01
C ILE A 449 0.15 -24.50 0.33
N ARG A 450 -0.02 -24.86 1.62
CA ARG A 450 -1.11 -25.73 2.06
C ARG A 450 -2.45 -25.09 1.76
N GLN A 451 -2.63 -23.82 2.13
CA GLN A 451 -3.87 -23.11 1.89
C GLN A 451 -4.18 -22.93 0.39
N ILE A 452 -3.16 -22.65 -0.44
CA ILE A 452 -3.32 -22.57 -1.90
C ILE A 452 -3.80 -23.92 -2.47
N ALA A 453 -3.22 -25.03 -2.01
CA ALA A 453 -3.60 -26.37 -2.44
C ALA A 453 -5.03 -26.74 -1.96
N GLU A 454 -5.37 -26.43 -0.72
CA GLU A 454 -6.70 -26.66 -0.14
C GLU A 454 -7.78 -25.88 -0.90
N ASN A 455 -7.52 -24.62 -1.26
CA ASN A 455 -8.44 -23.81 -2.05
C ASN A 455 -8.60 -24.38 -3.49
N ALA A 456 -7.61 -25.13 -3.97
CA ALA A 456 -7.68 -25.87 -5.24
C ALA A 456 -8.34 -27.25 -5.10
N GLY A 457 -8.78 -27.65 -3.89
CA GLY A 457 -9.41 -28.95 -3.65
C GLY A 457 -8.43 -30.11 -3.47
N GLN A 458 -7.15 -29.81 -3.25
CA GLN A 458 -6.08 -30.79 -3.02
C GLN A 458 -5.73 -30.88 -1.54
N GLU A 459 -5.17 -32.02 -1.11
CA GLU A 459 -4.69 -32.18 0.26
C GLU A 459 -3.41 -31.39 0.50
N GLY A 460 -3.52 -30.26 1.23
CA GLY A 460 -2.44 -29.29 1.40
C GLY A 460 -1.17 -29.86 2.02
N SER A 461 -1.29 -30.80 2.96
CA SER A 461 -0.13 -31.46 3.60
C SER A 461 0.64 -32.35 2.63
N VAL A 462 -0.04 -33.06 1.74
CA VAL A 462 0.59 -33.91 0.72
C VAL A 462 1.32 -33.06 -0.32
N VAL A 463 0.68 -31.98 -0.78
CA VAL A 463 1.30 -31.04 -1.73
C VAL A 463 2.55 -30.40 -1.14
N ALA A 464 2.47 -29.87 0.09
CA ALA A 464 3.60 -29.24 0.75
C ALA A 464 4.78 -30.20 0.92
N GLU A 465 4.53 -31.45 1.35
CA GLU A 465 5.58 -32.43 1.55
C GLU A 465 6.25 -32.82 0.21
N LYS A 466 5.48 -33.00 -0.86
CA LYS A 466 6.03 -33.30 -2.19
C LYS A 466 6.88 -32.15 -2.73
N VAL A 467 6.45 -30.90 -2.52
CA VAL A 467 7.23 -29.73 -2.94
C VAL A 467 8.50 -29.56 -2.10
N LYS A 468 8.50 -29.88 -0.79
CA LYS A 468 9.71 -29.89 0.06
C LYS A 468 10.77 -30.85 -0.43
N GLN A 469 10.38 -32.02 -0.96
CA GLN A 469 11.30 -33.02 -1.52
C GLN A 469 11.95 -32.57 -2.84
N GLY A 470 11.30 -31.61 -3.53
CA GLY A 470 11.83 -31.01 -4.74
C GLY A 470 12.93 -29.98 -4.48
N LYS A 471 13.66 -29.59 -5.53
CA LYS A 471 14.76 -28.63 -5.50
C LYS A 471 14.47 -27.41 -6.39
N GLY A 472 15.20 -26.32 -6.17
CA GLY A 472 15.10 -25.12 -6.99
C GLY A 472 13.69 -24.54 -6.96
N ALA A 473 13.13 -24.24 -8.12
CA ALA A 473 11.81 -23.68 -8.29
C ALA A 473 10.68 -24.71 -8.44
N PHE A 474 10.94 -26.01 -8.23
CA PHE A 474 9.91 -27.05 -8.29
C PHE A 474 8.78 -26.75 -7.30
N GLY A 475 7.55 -26.66 -7.79
CA GLY A 475 6.38 -26.28 -7.01
C GLY A 475 5.09 -26.92 -7.54
N PHE A 476 3.96 -26.45 -7.04
CA PHE A 476 2.63 -26.90 -7.42
C PHE A 476 1.85 -25.75 -8.07
N ASP A 477 1.53 -25.89 -9.36
CA ASP A 477 0.60 -25.02 -10.08
C ASP A 477 -0.83 -25.40 -9.68
N ALA A 478 -1.42 -24.59 -8.81
CA ALA A 478 -2.77 -24.85 -8.30
C ALA A 478 -3.88 -24.57 -9.32
N GLU A 479 -3.59 -23.84 -10.40
CA GLU A 479 -4.55 -23.61 -11.48
C GLU A 479 -4.70 -24.86 -12.34
N LYS A 480 -3.58 -25.45 -12.76
CA LYS A 480 -3.53 -26.65 -13.60
C LYS A 480 -3.51 -27.96 -12.80
N GLU A 481 -3.32 -27.88 -11.48
CA GLU A 481 -3.20 -29.02 -10.57
C GLU A 481 -2.01 -29.93 -10.91
N GLU A 482 -0.91 -29.34 -11.35
CA GLU A 482 0.30 -30.09 -11.75
C GLU A 482 1.56 -29.57 -11.02
N TYR A 483 2.60 -30.43 -10.98
CA TYR A 483 3.89 -30.08 -10.42
C TYR A 483 4.83 -29.63 -11.53
N THR A 484 5.42 -28.42 -11.38
CA THR A 484 6.25 -27.81 -12.42
C THR A 484 7.35 -26.95 -11.82
N ASP A 485 8.26 -26.44 -12.66
CA ASP A 485 9.15 -25.35 -12.28
C ASP A 485 8.37 -24.03 -12.29
N MET A 486 8.21 -23.43 -11.11
CA MET A 486 7.40 -22.22 -10.93
C MET A 486 7.97 -21.01 -11.68
N MET A 487 9.31 -20.91 -11.79
CA MET A 487 9.94 -19.81 -12.52
C MET A 487 9.72 -19.93 -14.03
N GLU A 488 9.83 -21.14 -14.58
CA GLU A 488 9.57 -21.40 -16.01
C GLU A 488 8.09 -21.26 -16.35
N ALA A 489 7.20 -21.69 -15.45
CA ALA A 489 5.76 -21.52 -15.59
C ALA A 489 5.29 -20.06 -15.45
N GLY A 490 6.19 -19.15 -14.99
CA GLY A 490 5.85 -17.75 -14.75
C GLY A 490 5.07 -17.50 -13.45
N ILE A 491 5.00 -18.49 -12.57
CA ILE A 491 4.36 -18.37 -11.24
C ILE A 491 5.41 -17.87 -10.25
N ILE A 492 5.49 -16.55 -10.13
CA ILE A 492 6.55 -15.84 -9.43
C ILE A 492 5.97 -14.81 -8.47
N ASP A 493 6.61 -14.63 -7.31
CA ASP A 493 6.22 -13.66 -6.31
C ASP A 493 7.32 -12.59 -6.14
N PRO A 494 6.97 -11.32 -5.89
CA PRO A 494 7.95 -10.29 -5.53
C PRO A 494 8.62 -10.61 -4.19
N THR A 495 9.94 -10.58 -4.14
CA THR A 495 10.71 -10.85 -2.92
C THR A 495 10.31 -9.93 -1.77
N LYS A 496 10.05 -8.66 -2.05
CA LYS A 496 9.59 -7.66 -1.07
C LYS A 496 8.26 -8.06 -0.43
N VAL A 497 7.30 -8.52 -1.23
CA VAL A 497 5.97 -8.97 -0.77
C VAL A 497 6.12 -10.17 0.16
N VAL A 498 6.82 -11.22 -0.29
CA VAL A 498 7.05 -12.44 0.50
C VAL A 498 7.75 -12.12 1.83
N ARG A 499 8.79 -11.31 1.79
CA ARG A 499 9.56 -10.92 2.96
C ARG A 499 8.74 -10.10 3.97
N LEU A 500 7.97 -9.13 3.50
CA LEU A 500 7.17 -8.25 4.36
C LEU A 500 5.97 -8.98 4.95
N ALA A 501 5.33 -9.88 4.20
CA ALA A 501 4.25 -10.71 4.70
C ALA A 501 4.70 -11.52 5.93
N LEU A 502 5.86 -12.18 5.87
CA LEU A 502 6.40 -12.93 7.01
C LEU A 502 6.79 -12.01 8.17
N ARG A 503 7.46 -10.88 7.90
CA ARG A 503 7.89 -9.94 8.94
C ARG A 503 6.72 -9.37 9.73
N ASN A 504 5.71 -8.88 9.02
CA ASN A 504 4.53 -8.28 9.64
C ASN A 504 3.72 -9.32 10.42
N ALA A 505 3.54 -10.52 9.86
CA ALA A 505 2.91 -11.64 10.53
C ALA A 505 3.62 -12.02 11.84
N ALA A 506 4.93 -12.21 11.79
CA ALA A 506 5.72 -12.59 12.96
C ALA A 506 5.77 -11.49 14.02
N SER A 507 5.86 -10.22 13.61
CA SER A 507 5.87 -9.08 14.52
C SER A 507 4.62 -9.06 15.40
N VAL A 508 3.43 -9.13 14.80
CA VAL A 508 2.16 -9.10 15.53
C VAL A 508 1.91 -10.39 16.30
N ALA A 509 2.15 -11.55 15.66
CA ALA A 509 1.97 -12.84 16.33
C ALA A 509 2.87 -12.98 17.57
N SER A 510 4.12 -12.49 17.52
CA SER A 510 5.03 -12.48 18.68
C SER A 510 4.53 -11.61 19.82
N LEU A 511 3.92 -10.45 19.52
CA LEU A 511 3.28 -9.62 20.55
C LEU A 511 2.12 -10.35 21.21
N LEU A 512 1.28 -11.00 20.42
CA LEU A 512 0.16 -11.79 20.94
C LEU A 512 0.63 -12.99 21.77
N ILE A 513 1.70 -13.69 21.37
CA ILE A 513 2.30 -14.81 22.13
C ILE A 513 2.78 -14.34 23.50
N THR A 514 3.34 -13.13 23.60
CA THR A 514 3.85 -12.55 24.84
C THR A 514 2.78 -11.85 25.69
N THR A 515 1.53 -11.82 25.23
CA THR A 515 0.41 -11.19 25.96
C THR A 515 -0.07 -12.10 27.10
N GLU A 516 -0.16 -11.54 28.31
CA GLU A 516 -0.63 -12.22 29.50
C GLU A 516 -2.01 -11.77 29.96
N ALA A 517 -2.34 -10.50 29.73
CA ALA A 517 -3.61 -9.92 30.12
C ALA A 517 -4.24 -9.12 29.00
N VAL A 518 -5.56 -9.15 28.90
CA VAL A 518 -6.36 -8.37 27.96
C VAL A 518 -7.39 -7.55 28.72
N VAL A 519 -7.48 -6.26 28.38
CA VAL A 519 -8.35 -5.30 29.06
C VAL A 519 -9.37 -4.73 28.07
N ALA A 520 -10.64 -5.02 28.26
CA ALA A 520 -11.74 -4.55 27.42
C ALA A 520 -12.65 -3.57 28.18
N GLU A 521 -13.44 -2.81 27.48
CA GLU A 521 -14.54 -2.03 28.06
C GLU A 521 -15.73 -2.96 28.35
N LYS A 522 -16.32 -2.84 29.56
CA LYS A 522 -17.58 -3.54 29.83
C LYS A 522 -18.68 -3.01 28.93
N PRO A 523 -19.46 -3.89 28.27
CA PRO A 523 -20.63 -3.47 27.53
C PRO A 523 -21.54 -2.63 28.42
N LYS A 524 -22.03 -1.51 27.93
CA LYS A 524 -23.08 -0.78 28.61
C LYS A 524 -24.32 -1.70 28.65
N LYS A 525 -24.80 -2.07 29.86
CA LYS A 525 -26.16 -2.60 29.94
C LYS A 525 -27.08 -1.54 29.36
N GLU A 526 -27.79 -1.85 28.31
CA GLU A 526 -28.93 -1.06 27.89
C GLU A 526 -29.87 -1.00 29.10
N GLN A 527 -29.98 0.19 29.68
CA GLN A 527 -31.04 0.46 30.64
C GLN A 527 -32.32 0.41 29.81
N GLY A 528 -33.07 -0.66 29.96
CA GLY A 528 -34.40 -0.77 29.36
C GLY A 528 -35.13 0.54 29.65
N GLY A 529 -35.54 1.21 28.58
CA GLY A 529 -36.34 2.42 28.67
C GLY A 529 -37.55 2.16 29.59
N PRO A 530 -38.06 3.17 30.33
CA PRO A 530 -39.22 2.99 31.16
C PRO A 530 -40.37 2.42 30.31
N PRO A 531 -41.17 1.48 30.85
CA PRO A 531 -42.25 0.88 30.12
C PRO A 531 -43.18 2.01 29.62
N MET A 532 -43.53 2.00 28.34
CA MET A 532 -44.53 2.93 27.79
C MET A 532 -45.82 2.78 28.60
N PRO A 533 -46.44 3.89 29.03
CA PRO A 533 -47.72 3.81 29.67
C PRO A 533 -48.76 3.22 28.70
N PRO A 534 -49.72 2.41 29.19
CA PRO A 534 -50.74 1.84 28.34
C PRO A 534 -51.50 2.95 27.64
N ALA A 535 -51.66 2.80 26.30
CA ALA A 535 -52.55 3.69 25.52
C ALA A 535 -53.97 3.50 26.01
N TYR A 536 -54.59 4.59 26.44
CA TYR A 536 -56.03 4.68 26.69
C TYR A 536 -56.77 5.01 25.40
#